data_467f2c13b4009c4a85205a431299a688
#
_entry.id   467f2c13b4009c4a85205a431299a688
#
_cell.length_a   1.000
_cell.length_b   1.000
_cell.length_c   1.000
_cell.angle_alpha   90.00
_cell.angle_beta   90.00
_cell.angle_gamma   90.00
#
_symmetry.space_group_name_H-M   'P 1'
#
loop_
_entity.id
_entity.type
_entity.pdbx_description
1 polymer ?
#
loop_
_entity_poly.entity_id
_entity_poly.type
_entity_poly.pdbx_seq_one_letter_code
_entity_poly.pdbx_strand_id
1 'polypeptide(L)'
;MTLLSIHPPAIYNQRKTVEHTQGICGLHVVLLKPSKYDDDGYVLRHWRGVLPSNTLACLYALTEDVKRRRALREDLDITVELLDEAVHKLNVPKIIRRSRQPGWKTVVCLVGVQTNQYPRAVDLARAFRAAGVDVIIGGFHVSGTIALFHNPTSDIQEILDLGVTVVT
;
A
#
# COMPACT_ATOMS: atom_id res chain seq x y z
N MET A 1 13.70 35.27 -11.11
CA MET A 1 13.50 34.53 -9.86
C MET A 1 12.12 33.88 -9.92
N THR A 2 12.06 32.68 -10.50
CA THR A 2 10.79 31.99 -10.81
C THR A 2 10.40 31.14 -9.60
N LEU A 3 9.29 31.49 -8.96
CA LEU A 3 8.72 30.73 -7.85
C LEU A 3 8.23 29.37 -8.38
N LEU A 4 8.87 28.29 -7.95
CA LEU A 4 8.39 26.94 -8.13
C LEU A 4 7.06 26.80 -7.37
N SER A 5 5.97 26.73 -8.11
CA SER A 5 4.65 26.40 -7.57
C SER A 5 4.69 24.95 -7.09
N ILE A 6 4.68 24.74 -5.80
CA ILE A 6 4.54 23.42 -5.18
C ILE A 6 3.08 23.01 -5.36
N HIS A 7 2.82 22.15 -6.34
CA HIS A 7 1.51 21.55 -6.49
C HIS A 7 1.31 20.51 -5.37
N PRO A 8 0.13 20.43 -4.76
CA PRO A 8 -0.18 19.38 -3.80
C PRO A 8 -0.11 18.01 -4.49
N PRO A 9 0.24 16.94 -3.74
CA PRO A 9 0.37 15.60 -4.32
C PRO A 9 -0.91 15.18 -5.02
N ALA A 10 -0.78 14.81 -6.28
CA ALA A 10 -1.91 14.34 -7.08
C ALA A 10 -2.35 12.96 -6.57
N ILE A 11 -3.55 12.87 -6.03
CA ILE A 11 -4.23 11.60 -5.80
C ILE A 11 -4.79 11.18 -7.15
N TYR A 12 -4.08 10.29 -7.85
CA TYR A 12 -4.54 9.71 -9.10
C TYR A 12 -5.57 8.62 -8.79
N ASN A 13 -6.82 9.03 -8.59
CA ASN A 13 -7.95 8.10 -8.57
C ASN A 13 -9.19 8.82 -9.10
N GLN A 14 -9.79 8.30 -10.16
CA GLN A 14 -11.14 8.67 -10.51
C GLN A 14 -12.05 8.17 -9.38
N ARG A 15 -12.65 9.11 -8.65
CA ARG A 15 -13.60 8.84 -7.57
C ARG A 15 -14.72 7.94 -8.07
N LYS A 16 -14.62 6.64 -7.84
CA LYS A 16 -15.81 5.82 -7.69
C LYS A 16 -16.40 6.20 -6.34
N THR A 17 -17.57 6.79 -6.40
CA THR A 17 -18.41 7.31 -5.35
C THR A 17 -18.43 6.37 -4.13
N VAL A 18 -18.27 6.95 -2.96
CA VAL A 18 -18.31 6.31 -1.63
C VAL A 18 -19.77 5.89 -1.35
N GLU A 19 -20.21 4.77 -1.89
CA GLU A 19 -21.56 4.22 -1.62
C GLU A 19 -21.59 2.96 -0.72
N HIS A 20 -20.44 2.49 -0.19
CA HIS A 20 -20.39 1.24 0.60
C HIS A 20 -19.84 1.36 2.02
N THR A 21 -19.97 2.52 2.69
CA THR A 21 -19.53 2.64 4.10
C THR A 21 -20.64 2.35 5.13
N GLN A 22 -21.87 2.11 4.69
CA GLN A 22 -22.93 1.67 5.60
C GLN A 22 -22.72 0.18 5.93
N GLY A 23 -22.39 -0.11 7.20
CA GLY A 23 -22.21 -1.47 7.70
C GLY A 23 -20.77 -1.88 8.03
N ILE A 24 -19.75 -1.05 7.74
CA ILE A 24 -18.36 -1.33 8.14
C ILE A 24 -18.15 -0.84 9.58
N CYS A 25 -17.82 -1.78 10.48
CA CYS A 25 -17.48 -1.49 11.87
C CYS A 25 -15.97 -1.56 12.14
N GLY A 26 -15.18 -2.14 11.23
CA GLY A 26 -13.75 -2.26 11.40
C GLY A 26 -12.95 -2.09 10.11
N LEU A 27 -11.74 -1.53 10.25
CA LEU A 27 -10.75 -1.35 9.20
C LEU A 27 -9.47 -2.09 9.58
N HIS A 28 -9.04 -3.03 8.73
CA HIS A 28 -7.77 -3.71 8.86
C HIS A 28 -6.77 -3.11 7.87
N VAL A 29 -5.78 -2.38 8.37
CA VAL A 29 -4.70 -1.75 7.59
C VAL A 29 -3.48 -2.66 7.64
N VAL A 30 -3.05 -3.16 6.49
CA VAL A 30 -1.83 -3.95 6.34
C VAL A 30 -0.77 -3.06 5.70
N LEU A 31 0.21 -2.63 6.49
CA LEU A 31 1.36 -1.88 6.00
C LEU A 31 2.44 -2.90 5.58
N LEU A 32 2.59 -3.09 4.28
CA LEU A 32 3.46 -4.10 3.71
C LEU A 32 4.58 -3.45 2.90
N LYS A 33 5.83 -3.65 3.32
CA LYS A 33 6.99 -3.32 2.51
C LYS A 33 7.38 -4.54 1.71
N PRO A 34 7.25 -4.51 0.37
CA PRO A 34 7.66 -5.62 -0.49
C PRO A 34 9.17 -5.83 -0.43
N SER A 35 9.60 -7.07 -0.61
CA SER A 35 10.99 -7.37 -0.93
C SER A 35 11.25 -7.21 -2.43
N LYS A 36 12.36 -7.71 -2.91
CA LYS A 36 12.69 -7.81 -4.33
C LYS A 36 12.91 -9.26 -4.72
N TYR A 37 12.94 -9.52 -6.00
CA TYR A 37 13.38 -10.80 -6.52
C TYR A 37 14.91 -10.84 -6.59
N ASP A 38 15.50 -12.03 -6.42
CA ASP A 38 16.89 -12.31 -6.77
C ASP A 38 17.01 -12.64 -8.26
N ASP A 39 18.24 -12.96 -8.71
CA ASP A 39 18.53 -13.24 -10.11
C ASP A 39 17.88 -14.54 -10.62
N ASP A 40 17.49 -15.43 -9.70
CA ASP A 40 16.78 -16.69 -9.99
C ASP A 40 15.25 -16.54 -9.92
N GLY A 41 14.74 -15.33 -9.61
CA GLY A 41 13.32 -15.03 -9.53
C GLY A 41 12.66 -15.39 -8.21
N TYR A 42 13.42 -15.71 -7.17
CA TYR A 42 12.89 -15.94 -5.82
C TYR A 42 12.82 -14.66 -5.01
N VAL A 43 11.83 -14.59 -4.12
CA VAL A 43 11.71 -13.45 -3.20
C VAL A 43 12.88 -13.44 -2.22
N LEU A 44 13.71 -12.40 -2.29
CA LEU A 44 14.86 -12.25 -1.43
C LEU A 44 14.42 -12.02 0.03
N ARG A 45 14.92 -12.85 0.94
CA ARG A 45 14.67 -12.72 2.38
C ARG A 45 15.95 -12.83 3.15
N HIS A 46 16.06 -12.00 4.18
CA HIS A 46 17.20 -12.00 5.09
C HIS A 46 16.78 -12.64 6.42
N TRP A 47 17.68 -13.38 7.03
CA TRP A 47 17.46 -13.97 8.36
C TRP A 47 17.29 -12.90 9.44
N ARG A 48 17.88 -11.71 9.26
CA ARG A 48 17.78 -10.55 10.14
C ARG A 48 17.68 -9.26 9.34
N GLY A 49 16.78 -8.37 9.74
CA GLY A 49 16.81 -6.97 9.31
C GLY A 49 17.86 -6.21 10.12
N VAL A 50 18.88 -5.69 9.45
CA VAL A 50 19.93 -4.88 10.11
C VAL A 50 19.42 -3.48 10.40
N LEU A 51 18.55 -2.94 9.53
CA LEU A 51 17.94 -1.62 9.67
C LEU A 51 16.42 -1.73 9.58
N PRO A 52 15.67 -1.22 10.56
CA PRO A 52 14.22 -1.14 10.47
C PRO A 52 13.81 -0.17 9.35
N SER A 53 12.68 -0.45 8.73
CA SER A 53 12.12 0.43 7.69
C SER A 53 11.52 1.69 8.33
N ASN A 54 12.14 2.85 8.12
CA ASN A 54 11.61 4.13 8.59
C ASN A 54 10.23 4.42 8.00
N THR A 55 10.00 4.08 6.72
CA THR A 55 8.69 4.25 6.09
C THR A 55 7.59 3.47 6.80
N LEU A 56 7.85 2.19 7.12
CA LEU A 56 6.90 1.39 7.90
C LEU A 56 6.66 1.99 9.30
N ALA A 57 7.72 2.40 10.00
CA ALA A 57 7.62 2.98 11.33
C ALA A 57 6.81 4.28 11.33
N CYS A 58 7.08 5.19 10.39
CA CYS A 58 6.35 6.45 10.27
C CYS A 58 4.87 6.23 9.94
N LEU A 59 4.55 5.39 8.95
CA LEU A 59 3.17 5.11 8.56
C LEU A 59 2.41 4.38 9.67
N TYR A 60 3.07 3.47 10.40
CA TYR A 60 2.48 2.86 11.57
C TYR A 60 2.12 3.89 12.64
N ALA A 61 3.06 4.75 13.01
CA ALA A 61 2.84 5.79 14.01
C ALA A 61 1.69 6.74 13.62
N LEU A 62 1.63 7.14 12.34
CA LEU A 62 0.54 7.97 11.82
C LEU A 62 -0.79 7.22 11.85
N THR A 63 -0.83 5.94 11.49
CA THR A 63 -2.06 5.14 11.52
C THR A 63 -2.57 4.92 12.95
N GLU A 64 -1.65 4.66 13.90
CA GLU A 64 -2.00 4.55 15.32
C GLU A 64 -2.48 5.90 15.90
N ASP A 65 -1.94 7.03 15.43
CA ASP A 65 -2.44 8.35 15.82
C ASP A 65 -3.86 8.61 15.29
N VAL A 66 -4.14 8.28 14.02
CA VAL A 66 -5.49 8.33 13.43
C VAL A 66 -6.48 7.49 14.23
N LYS A 67 -6.09 6.26 14.59
CA LYS A 67 -6.87 5.34 15.41
C LYS A 67 -7.15 5.94 16.81
N ARG A 68 -6.11 6.39 17.50
CA ARG A 68 -6.22 6.97 18.86
C ARG A 68 -7.14 8.19 18.88
N ARG A 69 -7.04 9.07 17.87
CA ARG A 69 -7.88 10.26 17.74
C ARG A 69 -9.26 9.97 17.17
N ARG A 70 -9.57 8.75 16.78
CA ARG A 70 -10.80 8.37 16.07
C ARG A 70 -11.10 9.27 14.87
N ALA A 71 -10.04 9.69 14.14
CA ALA A 71 -10.09 10.75 13.15
C ALA A 71 -10.93 10.39 11.90
N LEU A 72 -11.15 9.10 11.62
CA LEU A 72 -11.98 8.67 10.49
C LEU A 72 -13.46 8.63 10.89
N ARG A 73 -13.76 7.97 12.01
CA ARG A 73 -15.12 7.78 12.53
C ARG A 73 -15.03 7.25 13.96
N GLU A 74 -15.92 7.73 14.85
CA GLU A 74 -15.88 7.39 16.28
C GLU A 74 -16.13 5.91 16.56
N ASP A 75 -17.01 5.28 15.78
CA ASP A 75 -17.43 3.88 15.90
C ASP A 75 -16.60 2.90 15.05
N LEU A 76 -15.56 3.37 14.35
CA LEU A 76 -14.72 2.53 13.51
C LEU A 76 -13.55 1.96 14.32
N ASP A 77 -13.50 0.64 14.44
CA ASP A 77 -12.32 -0.03 14.98
C ASP A 77 -11.23 -0.16 13.92
N ILE A 78 -9.98 0.14 14.27
CA ILE A 78 -8.84 0.07 13.35
C ILE A 78 -7.79 -0.89 13.91
N THR A 79 -7.42 -1.88 13.11
CA THR A 79 -6.29 -2.75 13.40
C THR A 79 -5.20 -2.54 12.37
N VAL A 80 -3.93 -2.53 12.83
CA VAL A 80 -2.77 -2.30 11.97
C VAL A 80 -1.85 -3.52 12.04
N GLU A 81 -1.45 -4.03 10.89
CA GLU A 81 -0.46 -5.10 10.77
C GLU A 81 0.74 -4.58 9.97
N LEU A 82 1.97 -4.77 10.54
CA LEU A 82 3.21 -4.40 9.87
C LEU A 82 3.91 -5.63 9.33
N LEU A 83 4.29 -5.57 8.05
CA LEU A 83 4.99 -6.66 7.37
C LEU A 83 6.14 -6.10 6.52
N ASP A 84 7.38 -6.40 6.92
CA ASP A 84 8.54 -6.23 6.06
C ASP A 84 8.88 -7.59 5.43
N GLU A 85 8.60 -7.76 4.13
CA GLU A 85 8.77 -9.05 3.45
C GLU A 85 10.25 -9.46 3.35
N ALA A 86 11.17 -8.51 3.49
CA ALA A 86 12.60 -8.83 3.50
C ALA A 86 13.02 -9.67 4.73
N VAL A 87 12.24 -9.63 5.82
CA VAL A 87 12.53 -10.37 7.06
C VAL A 87 11.38 -11.25 7.55
N HIS A 88 10.16 -11.01 7.05
CA HIS A 88 8.98 -11.79 7.41
C HIS A 88 8.50 -12.67 6.25
N LYS A 89 8.16 -13.92 6.55
CA LYS A 89 7.47 -14.75 5.56
C LYS A 89 6.04 -14.25 5.40
N LEU A 90 5.73 -13.70 4.24
CA LEU A 90 4.40 -13.21 3.92
C LEU A 90 3.43 -14.38 3.69
N ASN A 91 2.27 -14.32 4.34
CA ASN A 91 1.17 -15.27 4.14
C ASN A 91 -0.02 -14.57 3.48
N VAL A 92 0.06 -14.37 2.17
CA VAL A 92 -1.00 -13.73 1.37
C VAL A 92 -2.37 -14.38 1.57
N PRO A 93 -2.51 -15.74 1.55
CA PRO A 93 -3.79 -16.40 1.82
C PRO A 93 -4.39 -16.06 3.19
N LYS A 94 -3.57 -15.88 4.22
CA LYS A 94 -4.05 -15.48 5.56
C LYS A 94 -4.66 -14.08 5.54
N ILE A 95 -4.01 -13.13 4.87
CA ILE A 95 -4.51 -11.74 4.74
C ILE A 95 -5.82 -11.74 3.95
N ILE A 96 -5.88 -12.46 2.82
CA ILE A 96 -7.09 -12.60 2.00
C ILE A 96 -8.24 -13.23 2.80
N ARG A 97 -7.97 -14.28 3.60
CA ARG A 97 -8.99 -14.88 4.44
C ARG A 97 -9.52 -13.88 5.48
N ARG A 98 -8.64 -13.07 6.07
CA ARG A 98 -9.04 -12.04 7.04
C ARG A 98 -9.88 -10.94 6.40
N SER A 99 -9.63 -10.59 5.13
CA SER A 99 -10.40 -9.56 4.42
C SER A 99 -11.87 -9.93 4.19
N ARG A 100 -12.22 -11.22 4.35
CA ARG A 100 -13.60 -11.71 4.22
C ARG A 100 -14.38 -11.66 5.53
N GLN A 101 -13.83 -11.10 6.59
CA GLN A 101 -14.51 -10.97 7.88
C GLN A 101 -15.70 -10.01 7.74
N PRO A 102 -16.92 -10.42 8.10
CA PRO A 102 -18.10 -9.56 7.99
C PRO A 102 -17.96 -8.29 8.83
N GLY A 103 -18.39 -7.15 8.28
CA GLY A 103 -18.29 -5.84 8.94
C GLY A 103 -16.87 -5.23 8.94
N TRP A 104 -15.86 -5.93 8.37
CA TRP A 104 -14.49 -5.43 8.27
C TRP A 104 -14.09 -5.16 6.83
N LYS A 105 -13.39 -4.06 6.65
CA LYS A 105 -12.70 -3.73 5.40
C LYS A 105 -11.21 -3.93 5.57
N THR A 106 -10.55 -4.57 4.62
CA THR A 106 -9.09 -4.70 4.60
C THR A 106 -8.51 -3.84 3.49
N VAL A 107 -7.47 -3.09 3.82
CA VAL A 107 -6.67 -2.31 2.87
C VAL A 107 -5.21 -2.73 3.01
N VAL A 108 -4.60 -3.13 1.91
CA VAL A 108 -3.17 -3.45 1.84
C VAL A 108 -2.43 -2.26 1.26
N CYS A 109 -1.52 -1.69 2.04
CA CYS A 109 -0.69 -0.58 1.64
C CYS A 109 0.71 -1.10 1.30
N LEU A 110 1.08 -1.11 0.03
CA LEU A 110 2.44 -1.42 -0.45
C LEU A 110 3.30 -0.17 -0.30
N VAL A 111 4.15 -0.15 0.74
CA VAL A 111 4.78 1.08 1.22
C VAL A 111 6.27 1.14 0.91
N GLY A 112 6.77 2.33 0.57
CA GLY A 112 8.19 2.59 0.36
C GLY A 112 8.78 1.83 -0.82
N VAL A 113 7.97 1.55 -1.85
CA VAL A 113 8.35 0.72 -2.99
C VAL A 113 9.45 1.38 -3.80
N GLN A 114 10.61 0.71 -3.85
CA GLN A 114 11.77 1.07 -4.68
C GLN A 114 11.64 0.45 -6.07
N THR A 115 12.42 0.94 -7.04
CA THR A 115 12.38 0.44 -8.43
C THR A 115 12.63 -1.07 -8.51
N ASN A 116 13.59 -1.60 -7.75
CA ASN A 116 13.88 -3.03 -7.73
C ASN A 116 12.86 -3.89 -6.95
N GLN A 117 11.99 -3.26 -6.17
CA GLN A 117 10.89 -3.91 -5.45
C GLN A 117 9.58 -3.87 -6.23
N TYR A 118 9.51 -3.02 -7.25
CA TYR A 118 8.29 -2.76 -8.00
C TYR A 118 7.69 -4.02 -8.65
N PRO A 119 8.47 -4.90 -9.31
CA PRO A 119 7.90 -6.13 -9.88
C PRO A 119 7.22 -7.01 -8.82
N ARG A 120 7.82 -7.13 -7.64
CA ARG A 120 7.21 -7.86 -6.52
C ARG A 120 5.95 -7.18 -6.00
N ALA A 121 5.94 -5.85 -5.93
CA ALA A 121 4.77 -5.09 -5.52
C ALA A 121 3.59 -5.30 -6.47
N VAL A 122 3.84 -5.35 -7.79
CA VAL A 122 2.82 -5.62 -8.81
C VAL A 122 2.22 -7.01 -8.63
N ASP A 123 3.03 -8.06 -8.40
CA ASP A 123 2.54 -9.43 -8.19
C ASP A 123 1.67 -9.53 -6.93
N LEU A 124 2.08 -8.86 -5.85
CA LEU A 124 1.28 -8.78 -4.62
C LEU A 124 -0.04 -8.02 -4.87
N ALA A 125 0.02 -6.91 -5.59
CA ALA A 125 -1.16 -6.12 -5.95
C ALA A 125 -2.16 -6.96 -6.76
N ARG A 126 -1.69 -7.69 -7.78
CA ARG A 126 -2.52 -8.61 -8.57
C ARG A 126 -3.21 -9.66 -7.69
N ALA A 127 -2.45 -10.30 -6.80
CA ALA A 127 -2.98 -11.34 -5.92
C ALA A 127 -4.07 -10.80 -4.97
N PHE A 128 -3.86 -9.63 -4.38
CA PHE A 128 -4.83 -9.01 -3.49
C PHE A 128 -6.06 -8.49 -4.26
N ARG A 129 -5.85 -7.80 -5.40
CA ARG A 129 -6.96 -7.27 -6.21
C ARG A 129 -7.82 -8.39 -6.80
N ALA A 130 -7.23 -9.49 -7.25
CA ALA A 130 -7.98 -10.68 -7.70
C ALA A 130 -8.87 -11.27 -6.60
N ALA A 131 -8.51 -11.08 -5.34
CA ALA A 131 -9.30 -11.49 -4.18
C ALA A 131 -10.29 -10.41 -3.69
N GLY A 132 -10.40 -9.27 -4.38
CA GLY A 132 -11.28 -8.16 -4.01
C GLY A 132 -10.76 -7.29 -2.86
N VAL A 133 -9.49 -7.42 -2.49
CA VAL A 133 -8.87 -6.60 -1.44
C VAL A 133 -8.41 -5.27 -2.03
N ASP A 134 -8.68 -4.17 -1.35
CA ASP A 134 -8.19 -2.87 -1.79
C ASP A 134 -6.69 -2.74 -1.55
N VAL A 135 -5.99 -2.19 -2.56
CA VAL A 135 -4.55 -2.01 -2.54
C VAL A 135 -4.20 -0.55 -2.80
N ILE A 136 -3.30 -0.04 -1.98
CA ILE A 136 -2.67 1.27 -2.15
C ILE A 136 -1.18 1.04 -2.36
N ILE A 137 -0.56 1.76 -3.29
CA ILE A 137 0.88 1.71 -3.53
C ILE A 137 1.48 3.11 -3.46
N GLY A 138 2.63 3.22 -2.81
CA GLY A 138 3.41 4.45 -2.76
C GLY A 138 4.88 4.16 -2.49
N GLY A 139 5.72 5.12 -2.87
CA GLY A 139 7.15 5.02 -2.69
C GLY A 139 7.93 5.64 -3.83
N PHE A 140 9.25 5.55 -3.74
CA PHE A 140 10.16 6.25 -4.64
C PHE A 140 9.93 5.93 -6.13
N HIS A 141 9.70 4.66 -6.47
CA HIS A 141 9.46 4.28 -7.88
C HIS A 141 8.25 5.01 -8.46
N VAL A 142 7.12 4.95 -7.77
CA VAL A 142 5.86 5.56 -8.23
C VAL A 142 5.95 7.08 -8.27
N SER A 143 6.41 7.69 -7.16
CA SER A 143 6.53 9.14 -7.07
C SER A 143 7.55 9.70 -8.08
N GLY A 144 8.70 9.03 -8.22
CA GLY A 144 9.74 9.43 -9.17
C GLY A 144 9.29 9.30 -10.62
N THR A 145 8.63 8.21 -10.97
CA THR A 145 8.12 7.98 -12.33
C THR A 145 7.09 9.04 -12.73
N ILE A 146 6.10 9.30 -11.85
CA ILE A 146 5.06 10.30 -12.13
C ILE A 146 5.64 11.72 -12.20
N ALA A 147 6.62 12.04 -11.34
CA ALA A 147 7.27 13.35 -11.37
C ALA A 147 8.09 13.58 -12.64
N LEU A 148 8.73 12.53 -13.19
CA LEU A 148 9.59 12.63 -14.37
C LEU A 148 8.80 12.66 -15.68
N PHE A 149 7.75 11.87 -15.81
CA PHE A 149 7.10 11.62 -17.10
C PHE A 149 5.78 12.37 -17.30
N HIS A 150 5.27 13.09 -16.32
CA HIS A 150 4.00 13.88 -16.34
C HIS A 150 2.74 13.08 -16.70
N ASN A 151 2.89 11.94 -17.36
CA ASN A 151 1.83 10.99 -17.68
C ASN A 151 2.20 9.61 -17.09
N PRO A 152 1.21 8.78 -16.74
CA PRO A 152 1.48 7.41 -16.32
C PRO A 152 2.26 6.66 -17.39
N THR A 153 3.39 6.08 -17.01
CA THR A 153 4.12 5.13 -17.86
C THR A 153 3.33 3.82 -17.95
N SER A 154 3.69 2.94 -18.88
CA SER A 154 2.97 1.67 -19.08
C SER A 154 2.87 0.81 -17.83
N ASP A 155 3.92 0.82 -17.00
CA ASP A 155 3.95 0.10 -15.72
C ASP A 155 3.03 0.73 -14.68
N ILE A 156 2.99 2.06 -14.59
CA ILE A 156 2.03 2.75 -13.71
C ILE A 156 0.60 2.57 -14.21
N GLN A 157 0.38 2.61 -15.53
CA GLN A 157 -0.94 2.37 -16.09
C GLN A 157 -1.43 0.95 -15.77
N GLU A 158 -0.55 -0.05 -15.84
CA GLU A 158 -0.88 -1.43 -15.49
C GLU A 158 -1.45 -1.55 -14.06
N ILE A 159 -0.83 -0.93 -13.07
CA ILE A 159 -1.35 -1.00 -11.70
C ILE A 159 -2.63 -0.20 -11.49
N LEU A 160 -2.82 0.90 -12.24
CA LEU A 160 -4.09 1.64 -12.25
C LEU A 160 -5.22 0.78 -12.84
N ASP A 161 -4.95 0.05 -13.93
CA ASP A 161 -5.92 -0.86 -14.57
C ASP A 161 -6.31 -2.03 -13.66
N LEU A 162 -5.42 -2.47 -12.77
CA LEU A 162 -5.74 -3.41 -11.69
C LEU A 162 -6.65 -2.82 -10.60
N GLY A 163 -6.92 -1.52 -10.65
CA GLY A 163 -7.69 -0.81 -9.63
C GLY A 163 -6.92 -0.53 -8.35
N VAL A 164 -5.59 -0.45 -8.42
CA VAL A 164 -4.73 -0.03 -7.30
C VAL A 164 -4.77 1.48 -7.15
N THR A 165 -4.87 1.96 -5.92
CA THR A 165 -4.73 3.39 -5.62
C THR A 165 -3.26 3.76 -5.53
N VAL A 166 -2.84 4.75 -6.31
CA VAL A 166 -1.47 5.26 -6.36
C VAL A 166 -1.35 6.52 -5.50
N VAL A 167 -0.33 6.59 -4.65
CA VAL A 167 -0.01 7.74 -3.79
C VAL A 167 1.41 8.22 -4.08
N THR A 168 1.56 9.52 -4.33
CA THR A 168 2.83 10.19 -4.67
C THR A 168 3.21 11.24 -3.65
#